data_fd9dcf07dc8ddc7d82a074652246bc6c
#
_entry.id   fd9dcf07dc8ddc7d82a074652246bc6c
#
_cell.length_a   1.000
_cell.length_b   1.000
_cell.length_c   1.000
_cell.angle_alpha   90.00
_cell.angle_beta   90.00
_cell.angle_gamma   90.00
#
_symmetry.space_group_name_H-M   'P 1'
#
loop_
_entity.id
_entity.type
_entity.pdbx_description
1 polymer ?
#
loop_
_entity_poly.entity_id
_entity_poly.type
_entity_poly.pdbx_seq_one_letter_code
_entity_poly.pdbx_strand_id
1 'polypeptide(L)'
;ISPEIKEDAYAYSGRASELDREIEALSSQLSEMTIQNVEFHDEDTQRQIDEIKKEIEDRREEREGATRILSTYDHRPLLIRALKEAVKTVIIVSPWIKKGGMNNEILNLIRQALNRGVYVVIGYGISEKKDSDSYVLKELKEISSKKWKGKLDIIALNNTHEKVLIMDSAFLVVTSFNWLSFAGNPEKGFRQETGIYTEAIESIEAMK
;
A
#
# COMPACT_ATOMS: atom_id res chain seq x y z
N ILE A 1 -9.71 -12.41 17.44
CA ILE A 1 -9.97 -12.20 15.97
C ILE A 1 -10.25 -13.56 15.41
N SER A 2 -11.43 -13.74 14.81
CA SER A 2 -11.77 -15.04 14.21
C SER A 2 -10.78 -15.34 13.07
N PRO A 3 -10.44 -16.61 12.82
CA PRO A 3 -9.61 -17.01 11.68
C PRO A 3 -10.14 -16.51 10.35
N GLU A 4 -11.46 -16.40 10.21
CA GLU A 4 -12.18 -15.91 9.02
C GLU A 4 -11.76 -14.50 8.57
N ILE A 5 -11.55 -13.55 9.52
CA ILE A 5 -11.12 -12.18 9.16
C ILE A 5 -9.69 -12.16 8.61
N LYS A 6 -8.84 -13.11 8.99
CA LYS A 6 -7.48 -13.21 8.44
C LYS A 6 -7.48 -13.79 7.02
N GLU A 7 -8.31 -14.80 6.77
CA GLU A 7 -8.44 -15.40 5.44
C GLU A 7 -9.00 -14.41 4.43
N ASP A 8 -10.01 -13.62 4.79
CA ASP A 8 -10.59 -12.60 3.90
C ASP A 8 -9.59 -11.51 3.51
N ALA A 9 -8.72 -11.08 4.41
CA ALA A 9 -7.69 -10.07 4.12
C ALA A 9 -6.63 -10.57 3.12
N TYR A 10 -6.24 -11.85 3.22
CA TYR A 10 -5.29 -12.47 2.28
C TYR A 10 -5.94 -12.86 0.96
N ALA A 11 -7.17 -13.36 0.98
CA ALA A 11 -7.92 -13.72 -0.22
C ALA A 11 -8.15 -12.51 -1.13
N TYR A 12 -8.47 -11.36 -0.53
CA TYR A 12 -8.75 -10.14 -1.28
C TYR A 12 -7.50 -9.58 -1.99
N SER A 13 -6.34 -9.60 -1.35
CA SER A 13 -5.09 -9.15 -1.96
C SER A 13 -4.59 -10.09 -3.07
N GLY A 14 -4.94 -11.37 -2.99
CA GLY A 14 -4.70 -12.34 -4.05
C GLY A 14 -5.55 -12.04 -5.30
N ARG A 15 -6.82 -11.65 -5.10
CA ARG A 15 -7.75 -11.36 -6.20
C ARG A 15 -7.37 -10.13 -7.01
N ALA A 16 -6.94 -9.03 -6.38
CA ALA A 16 -6.50 -7.85 -7.11
C ALA A 16 -5.23 -8.12 -7.95
N SER A 17 -4.27 -8.85 -7.39
CA SER A 17 -3.06 -9.27 -8.14
C SER A 17 -3.37 -10.28 -9.24
N GLU A 18 -4.44 -11.05 -9.11
CA GLU A 18 -4.96 -11.94 -10.13
C GLU A 18 -5.64 -11.14 -11.24
N LEU A 19 -6.51 -10.19 -10.89
CA LEU A 19 -7.16 -9.29 -11.84
C LEU A 19 -6.16 -8.46 -12.63
N ASP A 20 -5.09 -7.97 -12.02
CA ASP A 20 -4.02 -7.27 -12.74
C ASP A 20 -3.37 -8.15 -13.81
N ARG A 21 -3.09 -9.42 -13.50
CA ARG A 21 -2.54 -10.37 -14.46
C ARG A 21 -3.53 -10.73 -15.57
N GLU A 22 -4.83 -10.88 -15.24
CA GLU A 22 -5.89 -11.10 -16.20
C GLU A 22 -6.00 -9.91 -17.16
N ILE A 23 -6.01 -8.67 -16.65
CA ILE A 23 -6.07 -7.43 -17.45
C ILE A 23 -4.83 -7.31 -18.36
N GLU A 24 -3.63 -7.63 -17.87
CA GLU A 24 -2.40 -7.59 -18.67
C GLU A 24 -2.43 -8.62 -19.81
N ALA A 25 -2.88 -9.86 -19.54
CA ALA A 25 -3.02 -10.90 -20.53
C ALA A 25 -4.05 -10.54 -21.62
N LEU A 26 -5.23 -10.06 -21.22
CA LEU A 26 -6.28 -9.60 -22.13
C LEU A 26 -5.82 -8.40 -22.98
N SER A 27 -5.07 -7.46 -22.38
CA SER A 27 -4.53 -6.29 -23.09
C SER A 27 -3.49 -6.69 -24.14
N SER A 28 -2.66 -7.69 -23.85
CA SER A 28 -1.71 -8.25 -24.83
C SER A 28 -2.43 -8.94 -25.99
N GLN A 29 -3.44 -9.74 -25.68
CA GLN A 29 -4.27 -10.41 -26.70
C GLN A 29 -5.01 -9.39 -27.58
N LEU A 30 -5.58 -8.34 -26.96
CA LEU A 30 -6.25 -7.25 -27.67
C LEU A 30 -5.31 -6.56 -28.65
N SER A 31 -4.07 -6.31 -28.25
CA SER A 31 -3.06 -5.66 -29.10
C SER A 31 -2.73 -6.50 -30.33
N GLU A 32 -2.53 -7.81 -30.15
CA GLU A 32 -2.23 -8.73 -31.24
C GLU A 32 -3.40 -8.83 -32.26
N MET A 33 -4.63 -8.97 -31.76
CA MET A 33 -5.83 -9.06 -32.60
C MET A 33 -6.11 -7.75 -33.35
N THR A 34 -5.87 -6.59 -32.66
CA THR A 34 -6.06 -5.29 -33.32
C THR A 34 -5.08 -5.10 -34.48
N ILE A 35 -3.82 -5.52 -34.34
CA ILE A 35 -2.82 -5.46 -35.42
C ILE A 35 -3.27 -6.35 -36.59
N GLN A 36 -3.74 -7.57 -36.31
CA GLN A 36 -4.21 -8.49 -37.35
C GLN A 36 -5.45 -7.95 -38.09
N ASN A 37 -6.41 -7.35 -37.37
CA ASN A 37 -7.63 -6.81 -37.96
C ASN A 37 -7.38 -5.58 -38.86
N VAL A 38 -6.32 -4.82 -38.64
CA VAL A 38 -5.90 -3.71 -39.52
C VAL A 38 -5.57 -4.21 -40.92
N GLU A 39 -5.06 -5.45 -41.08
CA GLU A 39 -4.69 -6.02 -42.35
C GLU A 39 -5.89 -6.64 -43.10
N PHE A 40 -6.85 -7.26 -42.37
CA PHE A 40 -7.88 -8.12 -42.99
C PHE A 40 -9.30 -7.55 -42.90
N HIS A 41 -9.61 -6.60 -42.03
CA HIS A 41 -10.93 -5.95 -41.83
C HIS A 41 -12.07 -6.98 -41.66
N ASP A 42 -11.83 -8.02 -40.85
CA ASP A 42 -12.77 -9.11 -40.63
C ASP A 42 -13.78 -8.78 -39.52
N GLU A 43 -15.09 -8.90 -39.83
CA GLU A 43 -16.17 -8.57 -38.90
C GLU A 43 -16.20 -9.48 -37.65
N ASP A 44 -15.83 -10.76 -37.80
CA ASP A 44 -15.78 -11.69 -36.68
C ASP A 44 -14.61 -11.35 -35.73
N THR A 45 -13.47 -10.97 -36.28
CA THR A 45 -12.32 -10.47 -35.50
C THR A 45 -12.67 -9.17 -34.79
N GLN A 46 -13.42 -8.26 -35.45
CA GLN A 46 -13.86 -7.03 -34.81
C GLN A 46 -14.79 -7.30 -33.62
N ARG A 47 -15.70 -8.27 -33.72
CA ARG A 47 -16.59 -8.69 -32.62
C ARG A 47 -15.79 -9.22 -31.44
N GLN A 48 -14.80 -10.06 -31.66
CA GLN A 48 -13.91 -10.59 -30.62
C GLN A 48 -13.10 -9.47 -29.95
N ILE A 49 -12.62 -8.49 -30.68
CA ILE A 49 -11.96 -7.30 -30.15
C ILE A 49 -12.88 -6.55 -29.19
N ASP A 50 -14.15 -6.35 -29.55
CA ASP A 50 -15.11 -5.63 -28.74
C ASP A 50 -15.51 -6.41 -27.46
N GLU A 51 -15.57 -7.75 -27.56
CA GLU A 51 -15.78 -8.64 -26.39
C GLU A 51 -14.60 -8.56 -25.42
N ILE A 52 -13.36 -8.62 -25.91
CA ILE A 52 -12.16 -8.49 -25.06
C ILE A 52 -12.08 -7.11 -24.40
N LYS A 53 -12.41 -6.03 -25.12
CA LYS A 53 -12.47 -4.69 -24.54
C LYS A 53 -13.47 -4.62 -23.38
N LYS A 54 -14.64 -5.21 -23.56
CA LYS A 54 -15.66 -5.27 -22.50
C LYS A 54 -15.16 -6.07 -21.30
N GLU A 55 -14.53 -7.21 -21.53
CA GLU A 55 -13.99 -8.04 -20.45
C GLU A 55 -12.89 -7.33 -19.67
N ILE A 56 -12.02 -6.55 -20.33
CA ILE A 56 -11.03 -5.70 -19.66
C ILE A 56 -11.72 -4.67 -18.78
N GLU A 57 -12.79 -4.04 -19.24
CA GLU A 57 -13.53 -3.03 -18.47
C GLU A 57 -14.20 -3.66 -17.24
N ASP A 58 -14.89 -4.81 -17.42
CA ASP A 58 -15.51 -5.55 -16.32
C ASP A 58 -14.47 -5.94 -15.24
N ARG A 59 -13.26 -6.37 -15.65
CA ARG A 59 -12.15 -6.68 -14.71
C ARG A 59 -11.60 -5.44 -14.01
N ARG A 60 -11.56 -4.31 -14.69
CA ARG A 60 -11.15 -3.03 -14.10
C ARG A 60 -12.16 -2.55 -13.06
N GLU A 61 -13.46 -2.61 -13.37
CA GLU A 61 -14.52 -2.26 -12.44
C GLU A 61 -14.49 -3.16 -11.20
N GLU A 62 -14.30 -4.49 -11.36
CA GLU A 62 -14.12 -5.42 -10.25
C GLU A 62 -12.91 -5.04 -9.38
N ARG A 63 -11.80 -4.64 -9.99
CA ARG A 63 -10.60 -4.19 -9.29
C ARG A 63 -10.78 -2.86 -8.57
N GLU A 64 -11.43 -1.89 -9.21
CA GLU A 64 -11.72 -0.57 -8.62
C GLU A 64 -12.73 -0.64 -7.48
N GLY A 65 -13.63 -1.62 -7.49
CA GLY A 65 -14.54 -1.93 -6.38
C GLY A 65 -13.85 -2.41 -5.11
N ALA A 66 -12.54 -2.65 -5.14
CA ALA A 66 -11.72 -3.16 -4.04
C ALA A 66 -11.46 -2.13 -2.92
N THR A 67 -12.54 -1.50 -2.44
CA THR A 67 -12.48 -0.60 -1.28
C THR A 67 -13.13 -1.28 -0.07
N ARG A 68 -12.41 -1.32 1.08
CA ARG A 68 -12.93 -1.91 2.31
C ARG A 68 -12.66 -1.05 3.53
N ILE A 69 -13.54 -1.20 4.52
CA ILE A 69 -13.38 -0.57 5.83
C ILE A 69 -12.46 -1.45 6.69
N LEU A 70 -11.49 -0.82 7.33
CA LEU A 70 -10.57 -1.46 8.26
C LEU A 70 -10.99 -1.22 9.70
N SER A 71 -10.87 -2.25 10.53
CA SER A 71 -10.93 -2.16 11.98
C SER A 71 -9.54 -1.88 12.57
N THR A 72 -9.48 -1.59 13.87
CA THR A 72 -8.21 -1.31 14.57
C THR A 72 -7.11 -2.34 14.31
N TYR A 73 -7.47 -3.62 14.29
CA TYR A 73 -6.50 -4.73 14.25
C TYR A 73 -6.03 -5.11 12.83
N ASP A 74 -6.69 -4.57 11.80
CA ASP A 74 -6.30 -4.78 10.41
C ASP A 74 -5.06 -3.96 10.01
N HIS A 75 -4.81 -2.86 10.72
CA HIS A 75 -3.78 -1.88 10.33
C HIS A 75 -2.36 -2.43 10.48
N ARG A 76 -2.03 -3.04 11.63
CA ARG A 76 -0.66 -3.51 11.87
C ARG A 76 -0.21 -4.59 10.88
N PRO A 77 -1.02 -5.60 10.54
CA PRO A 77 -0.70 -6.56 9.48
C PRO A 77 -0.42 -5.87 8.13
N LEU A 78 -1.18 -4.83 7.75
CA LEU A 78 -0.95 -4.09 6.51
C LEU A 78 0.38 -3.34 6.49
N LEU A 79 0.77 -2.70 7.61
CA LEU A 79 2.09 -2.07 7.71
C LEU A 79 3.22 -3.09 7.57
N ILE A 80 3.09 -4.25 8.23
CA ILE A 80 4.07 -5.34 8.13
C ILE A 80 4.13 -5.86 6.70
N ARG A 81 2.97 -6.05 6.05
CA ARG A 81 2.87 -6.47 4.65
C ARG A 81 3.57 -5.47 3.74
N ALA A 82 3.26 -4.18 3.84
CA ALA A 82 3.88 -3.14 3.02
C ALA A 82 5.42 -3.19 3.11
N LEU A 83 5.96 -3.29 4.33
CA LEU A 83 7.41 -3.35 4.53
C LEU A 83 8.04 -4.67 4.06
N LYS A 84 7.31 -5.78 4.05
CA LYS A 84 7.79 -7.10 3.59
C LYS A 84 7.72 -7.26 2.08
N GLU A 85 6.65 -6.79 1.45
CA GLU A 85 6.29 -7.16 0.08
C GLU A 85 6.56 -6.05 -0.94
N ALA A 86 6.68 -4.79 -0.52
CA ALA A 86 6.98 -3.71 -1.45
C ALA A 86 8.20 -3.98 -2.32
N VAL A 87 8.08 -3.63 -3.59
CA VAL A 87 9.13 -3.78 -4.62
C VAL A 87 9.79 -2.44 -4.95
N LYS A 88 9.04 -1.33 -4.90
CA LYS A 88 9.51 0.01 -5.28
C LYS A 88 9.45 0.99 -4.13
N THR A 89 8.28 1.20 -3.53
CA THR A 89 8.06 2.33 -2.63
C THR A 89 7.11 1.98 -1.48
N VAL A 90 7.44 2.42 -0.27
CA VAL A 90 6.51 2.47 0.87
C VAL A 90 6.45 3.89 1.39
N ILE A 91 5.26 4.49 1.45
CA ILE A 91 5.04 5.81 2.03
C ILE A 91 4.21 5.65 3.31
N ILE A 92 4.69 6.19 4.42
CA ILE A 92 4.03 6.14 5.71
C ILE A 92 3.93 7.57 6.23
N VAL A 93 2.72 8.07 6.43
CA VAL A 93 2.48 9.36 7.10
C VAL A 93 1.81 9.09 8.44
N SER A 94 2.36 9.66 9.50
CA SER A 94 1.82 9.54 10.85
C SER A 94 2.21 10.76 11.69
N PRO A 95 1.27 11.37 12.44
CA PRO A 95 1.56 12.58 13.22
C PRO A 95 2.71 12.40 14.22
N TRP A 96 2.86 11.21 14.77
CA TRP A 96 3.86 10.90 15.80
C TRP A 96 4.63 9.63 15.50
N ILE A 97 5.91 9.63 15.86
CA ILE A 97 6.78 8.45 15.86
C ILE A 97 7.10 8.13 17.33
N LYS A 98 6.64 6.97 17.82
CA LYS A 98 6.86 6.52 19.20
C LYS A 98 7.28 5.06 19.23
N LYS A 99 8.04 4.69 20.28
CA LYS A 99 8.53 3.31 20.50
C LYS A 99 7.42 2.25 20.47
N GLY A 100 6.18 2.62 20.85
CA GLY A 100 5.03 1.70 20.81
C GLY A 100 4.68 1.23 19.41
N GLY A 101 4.68 2.12 18.40
CA GLY A 101 4.42 1.81 17.00
C GLY A 101 5.68 1.41 16.24
N MET A 102 6.78 2.13 16.47
CA MET A 102 8.08 1.91 15.83
C MET A 102 8.98 1.02 16.72
N ASN A 103 8.58 -0.23 16.89
CA ASN A 103 9.34 -1.21 17.66
C ASN A 103 10.46 -1.85 16.82
N ASN A 104 11.29 -2.71 17.45
CA ASN A 104 12.41 -3.38 16.79
C ASN A 104 11.99 -4.20 15.56
N GLU A 105 10.79 -4.78 15.57
CA GLU A 105 10.24 -5.51 14.42
C GLU A 105 10.11 -4.60 13.21
N ILE A 106 9.46 -3.42 13.36
CA ILE A 106 9.27 -2.47 12.25
C ILE A 106 10.60 -1.89 11.79
N LEU A 107 11.51 -1.55 12.70
CA LEU A 107 12.84 -1.09 12.34
C LEU A 107 13.62 -2.13 11.52
N ASN A 108 13.50 -3.41 11.88
CA ASN A 108 14.12 -4.50 11.13
C ASN A 108 13.47 -4.71 9.76
N LEU A 109 12.14 -4.59 9.65
CA LEU A 109 11.43 -4.66 8.38
C LEU A 109 11.81 -3.50 7.45
N ILE A 110 11.98 -2.29 7.98
CA ILE A 110 12.51 -1.15 7.20
C ILE A 110 13.91 -1.49 6.66
N ARG A 111 14.85 -2.00 7.49
CA ARG A 111 16.18 -2.40 7.02
C ARG A 111 16.12 -3.46 5.93
N GLN A 112 15.22 -4.44 6.06
CA GLN A 112 15.01 -5.48 5.04
C GLN A 112 14.46 -4.90 3.73
N ALA A 113 13.49 -3.98 3.79
CA ALA A 113 12.97 -3.28 2.62
C ALA A 113 14.08 -2.49 1.90
N LEU A 114 14.91 -1.75 2.65
CA LEU A 114 16.05 -1.02 2.10
C LEU A 114 17.09 -1.95 1.44
N ASN A 115 17.34 -3.13 2.02
CA ASN A 115 18.24 -4.13 1.42
C ASN A 115 17.69 -4.70 0.11
N ARG A 116 16.36 -4.79 -0.06
CA ARG A 116 15.72 -5.19 -1.32
C ARG A 116 15.77 -4.09 -2.39
N GLY A 117 16.06 -2.85 -2.02
CA GLY A 117 16.10 -1.71 -2.95
C GLY A 117 14.87 -0.82 -2.86
N VAL A 118 13.99 -1.03 -1.88
CA VAL A 118 12.76 -0.26 -1.70
C VAL A 118 13.08 1.16 -1.24
N TYR A 119 12.38 2.15 -1.79
CA TYR A 119 12.36 3.51 -1.30
C TYR A 119 11.30 3.67 -0.21
N VAL A 120 11.71 3.92 1.02
CA VAL A 120 10.83 4.13 2.16
C VAL A 120 10.78 5.61 2.50
N VAL A 121 9.58 6.19 2.55
CA VAL A 121 9.34 7.58 2.94
C VAL A 121 8.52 7.61 4.22
N ILE A 122 9.00 8.33 5.23
CA ILE A 122 8.30 8.54 6.50
C ILE A 122 8.04 10.02 6.69
N GLY A 123 6.78 10.45 6.57
CA GLY A 123 6.31 11.80 6.90
C GLY A 123 5.77 11.85 8.34
N TYR A 124 6.18 12.85 9.12
CA TYR A 124 5.72 12.99 10.51
C TYR A 124 5.71 14.44 10.99
N GLY A 125 5.00 14.68 12.12
CA GLY A 125 5.01 15.96 12.84
C GLY A 125 3.71 16.73 12.73
N ILE A 126 3.04 16.93 13.90
CA ILE A 126 1.77 17.67 14.02
C ILE A 126 1.98 19.09 14.55
N SER A 127 3.09 19.35 15.21
CA SER A 127 3.41 20.66 15.80
C SER A 127 4.92 20.86 15.93
N GLU A 128 5.34 22.09 16.21
CA GLU A 128 6.74 22.40 16.56
C GLU A 128 7.19 21.74 17.88
N LYS A 129 6.23 21.28 18.70
CA LYS A 129 6.53 20.50 19.92
C LYS A 129 7.06 19.13 19.52
N LYS A 130 8.15 18.73 20.16
CA LYS A 130 8.82 17.43 19.96
C LYS A 130 7.98 16.27 20.52
N ASP A 131 6.80 16.01 19.95
CA ASP A 131 5.89 14.96 20.41
C ASP A 131 6.32 13.55 19.97
N SER A 132 7.29 13.45 19.06
CA SER A 132 7.90 12.18 18.65
C SER A 132 9.05 11.79 19.55
N ASP A 133 9.26 10.48 19.71
CA ASP A 133 10.31 9.91 20.55
C ASP A 133 11.69 10.18 19.94
N SER A 134 12.50 10.96 20.64
CA SER A 134 13.83 11.40 20.17
C SER A 134 14.79 10.22 19.93
N TYR A 135 14.68 9.16 20.73
CA TYR A 135 15.49 7.95 20.58
C TYR A 135 15.16 7.22 19.27
N VAL A 136 13.87 7.03 19.00
CA VAL A 136 13.42 6.36 17.75
C VAL A 136 13.78 7.20 16.52
N LEU A 137 13.64 8.53 16.61
CA LEU A 137 14.07 9.43 15.53
C LEU A 137 15.57 9.35 15.25
N LYS A 138 16.38 9.25 16.32
CA LYS A 138 17.82 9.08 16.19
C LYS A 138 18.14 7.75 15.47
N GLU A 139 17.51 6.66 15.87
CA GLU A 139 17.71 5.35 15.25
C GLU A 139 17.31 5.35 13.77
N LEU A 140 16.18 5.96 13.42
CA LEU A 140 15.76 6.12 12.02
C LEU A 140 16.78 6.93 11.21
N LYS A 141 17.30 8.03 11.75
CA LYS A 141 18.34 8.84 11.12
C LYS A 141 19.64 8.04 10.91
N GLU A 142 20.02 7.22 11.88
CA GLU A 142 21.17 6.31 11.76
C GLU A 142 20.94 5.27 10.64
N ILE A 143 19.72 4.74 10.51
CA ILE A 143 19.36 3.85 9.39
C ILE A 143 19.46 4.62 8.06
N SER A 144 18.86 5.82 7.98
CA SER A 144 18.85 6.64 6.76
C SER A 144 20.26 7.04 6.30
N SER A 145 21.21 7.23 7.23
CA SER A 145 22.59 7.62 6.90
C SER A 145 23.46 6.48 6.35
N LYS A 146 23.03 5.23 6.49
CA LYS A 146 23.79 4.07 6.00
C LYS A 146 23.54 3.83 4.51
N LYS A 147 24.51 3.19 3.86
CA LYS A 147 24.39 2.81 2.45
C LYS A 147 23.57 1.53 2.31
N TRP A 148 22.43 1.64 1.64
CA TRP A 148 21.51 0.54 1.30
C TRP A 148 21.38 0.43 -0.22
N LYS A 149 20.70 -0.61 -0.71
CA LYS A 149 20.26 -0.68 -2.11
C LYS A 149 19.11 0.29 -2.38
N GLY A 150 18.19 0.43 -1.42
CA GLY A 150 17.10 1.40 -1.40
C GLY A 150 17.46 2.68 -0.66
N LYS A 151 16.45 3.48 -0.34
CA LYS A 151 16.59 4.78 0.32
C LYS A 151 15.57 4.92 1.45
N LEU A 152 15.92 5.60 2.54
CA LEU A 152 15.00 6.02 3.60
C LEU A 152 15.03 7.54 3.71
N ASP A 153 13.89 8.19 3.44
CA ASP A 153 13.68 9.62 3.73
C ASP A 153 12.77 9.79 4.94
N ILE A 154 13.15 10.70 5.83
CA ILE A 154 12.41 11.02 7.05
C ILE A 154 12.12 12.52 6.99
N ILE A 155 10.86 12.88 6.78
CA ILE A 155 10.41 14.24 6.47
C ILE A 155 9.58 14.77 7.62
N ALA A 156 10.03 15.86 8.24
CA ALA A 156 9.24 16.60 9.20
C ALA A 156 8.25 17.51 8.47
N LEU A 157 6.96 17.21 8.57
CA LEU A 157 5.87 17.93 7.90
C LEU A 157 5.33 19.10 8.74
N ASN A 158 5.72 19.21 10.01
CA ASN A 158 5.44 20.26 10.99
C ASN A 158 3.96 20.46 11.37
N ASN A 159 3.01 20.11 10.53
CA ASN A 159 1.58 20.29 10.81
C ASN A 159 0.73 19.23 10.07
N THR A 160 1.10 17.96 10.19
CA THR A 160 0.26 16.89 9.63
C THR A 160 -0.49 16.14 10.71
N HIS A 161 -1.78 15.90 10.48
CA HIS A 161 -2.59 14.94 11.25
C HIS A 161 -3.02 13.75 10.39
N GLU A 162 -2.48 13.66 9.20
CA GLU A 162 -2.74 12.57 8.27
C GLU A 162 -2.14 11.26 8.77
N LYS A 163 -2.81 10.16 8.45
CA LYS A 163 -2.36 8.80 8.68
C LYS A 163 -2.60 8.01 7.41
N VAL A 164 -1.54 7.87 6.66
CA VAL A 164 -1.54 7.28 5.33
C VAL A 164 -0.51 6.16 5.26
N LEU A 165 -0.84 5.09 4.58
CA LEU A 165 0.06 4.02 4.18
C LEU A 165 -0.15 3.72 2.71
N ILE A 166 0.92 3.79 1.92
CA ILE A 166 0.92 3.41 0.51
C ILE A 166 1.99 2.36 0.28
N MET A 167 1.66 1.31 -0.44
CA MET A 167 2.60 0.31 -0.92
C MET A 167 2.58 0.27 -2.45
N ASP A 168 3.64 0.72 -3.08
CA ASP A 168 3.78 0.76 -4.55
C ASP A 168 2.57 1.43 -5.23
N SER A 169 2.00 0.78 -6.25
CA SER A 169 0.66 1.07 -6.78
C SER A 169 -0.32 -0.05 -6.41
N ALA A 170 -0.03 -0.80 -5.34
CA ALA A 170 -0.82 -1.96 -4.94
C ALA A 170 -1.96 -1.59 -4.00
N PHE A 171 -1.73 -0.69 -3.04
CA PHE A 171 -2.79 -0.20 -2.17
C PHE A 171 -2.47 1.12 -1.48
N LEU A 172 -3.54 1.80 -1.09
CA LEU A 172 -3.58 2.97 -0.22
C LEU A 172 -4.46 2.69 1.00
N VAL A 173 -4.01 3.14 2.17
CA VAL A 173 -4.86 3.21 3.38
C VAL A 173 -4.87 4.63 3.92
N VAL A 174 -6.07 5.20 4.10
CA VAL A 174 -6.30 6.43 4.85
C VAL A 174 -7.08 6.07 6.12
N THR A 175 -6.63 6.54 7.28
CA THR A 175 -7.15 6.01 8.55
C THR A 175 -7.08 7.01 9.70
N SER A 176 -7.76 6.69 10.81
CA SER A 176 -7.54 7.31 12.11
C SER A 176 -6.35 6.68 12.87
N PHE A 177 -5.87 5.49 12.45
CA PHE A 177 -4.82 4.73 13.12
C PHE A 177 -3.44 5.39 12.99
N ASN A 178 -2.78 5.63 14.12
CA ASN A 178 -1.45 6.23 14.13
C ASN A 178 -0.35 5.17 13.90
N TRP A 179 0.03 4.95 12.65
CA TRP A 179 0.93 3.90 12.16
C TRP A 179 2.21 3.73 12.96
N LEU A 180 2.84 4.84 13.33
CA LEU A 180 4.19 4.86 13.91
C LEU A 180 4.20 5.16 15.41
N SER A 181 3.04 5.31 16.05
CA SER A 181 2.96 5.56 17.51
C SER A 181 2.17 4.51 18.27
N PHE A 182 1.29 3.76 17.60
CA PHE A 182 0.43 2.75 18.20
C PHE A 182 0.70 1.37 17.57
N ALA A 183 0.87 0.34 18.43
CA ALA A 183 1.20 -1.01 17.97
C ALA A 183 -0.01 -1.82 17.51
N GLY A 184 -1.24 -1.38 17.80
CA GLY A 184 -2.45 -2.15 17.50
C GLY A 184 -2.57 -3.45 18.31
N ASN A 185 -1.94 -3.54 19.49
CA ASN A 185 -2.00 -4.75 20.31
C ASN A 185 -3.28 -4.75 21.15
N PRO A 186 -4.16 -5.77 21.02
CA PRO A 186 -5.40 -5.86 21.78
C PRO A 186 -5.19 -5.93 23.29
N GLU A 187 -4.03 -6.43 23.77
CA GLU A 187 -3.73 -6.58 25.19
C GLU A 187 -3.33 -5.25 25.89
N LYS A 188 -3.02 -4.19 25.12
CA LYS A 188 -2.46 -2.93 25.65
C LYS A 188 -3.42 -1.74 25.60
N GLY A 189 -4.68 -1.98 25.81
CA GLY A 189 -5.72 -0.95 25.82
C GLY A 189 -6.46 -0.85 24.50
N PHE A 190 -7.77 -0.79 24.59
CA PHE A 190 -8.66 -0.71 23.45
C PHE A 190 -8.70 0.71 22.90
N ARG A 191 -8.43 0.87 21.61
CA ARG A 191 -8.78 2.05 20.84
C ARG A 191 -9.58 1.59 19.63
N GLN A 192 -10.66 2.29 19.36
CA GLN A 192 -11.40 2.08 18.14
C GLN A 192 -10.81 2.97 17.06
N GLU A 193 -10.19 2.37 16.06
CA GLU A 193 -9.65 3.04 14.90
C GLU A 193 -10.35 2.49 13.66
N THR A 194 -10.56 3.34 12.68
CA THR A 194 -11.21 3.00 11.42
C THR A 194 -10.37 3.52 10.26
N GLY A 195 -10.29 2.77 9.18
CA GLY A 195 -9.60 3.18 7.97
C GLY A 195 -10.35 2.74 6.73
N ILE A 196 -9.96 3.34 5.61
CA ILE A 196 -10.36 2.94 4.27
C ILE A 196 -9.12 2.39 3.58
N TYR A 197 -9.21 1.16 3.12
CA TYR A 197 -8.25 0.52 2.23
C TYR A 197 -8.79 0.57 0.81
N THR A 198 -7.97 0.90 -0.16
CA THR A 198 -8.33 0.85 -1.58
C THR A 198 -7.14 0.42 -2.43
N GLU A 199 -7.44 -0.28 -3.51
CA GLU A 199 -6.49 -0.65 -4.56
C GLU A 199 -6.71 0.16 -5.84
N ALA A 200 -7.62 1.15 -5.82
CA ALA A 200 -7.88 2.07 -6.93
C ALA A 200 -6.61 2.87 -7.28
N ILE A 201 -6.07 2.62 -8.48
CA ILE A 201 -4.80 3.22 -8.94
C ILE A 201 -4.88 4.74 -8.92
N GLU A 202 -5.99 5.33 -9.38
CA GLU A 202 -6.19 6.78 -9.40
C GLU A 202 -6.09 7.39 -8.00
N SER A 203 -6.69 6.75 -6.99
CA SER A 203 -6.59 7.18 -5.59
C SER A 203 -5.17 7.08 -5.05
N ILE A 204 -4.46 6.01 -5.40
CA ILE A 204 -3.07 5.78 -4.99
C ILE A 204 -2.16 6.85 -5.60
N GLU A 205 -2.27 7.12 -6.89
CA GLU A 205 -1.42 8.10 -7.58
C GLU A 205 -1.72 9.55 -7.13
N ALA A 206 -2.98 9.87 -6.82
CA ALA A 206 -3.36 11.19 -6.29
C ALA A 206 -2.79 11.47 -4.89
N MET A 207 -2.44 10.42 -4.12
CA MET A 207 -1.91 10.53 -2.75
C MET A 207 -0.38 10.42 -2.66
N LYS A 208 0.32 10.13 -3.74
CA LYS A 208 1.80 10.11 -3.80
C LYS A 208 2.39 11.50 -3.95
#